data_26d9fa07ff4499aaa11618aa6aa2843c
#
_entry.id   26d9fa07ff4499aaa11618aa6aa2843c
#
_cell.length_a   1.000
_cell.length_b   1.000
_cell.length_c   1.000
_cell.angle_alpha   90.00
_cell.angle_beta   90.00
_cell.angle_gamma   90.00
#
_symmetry.space_group_name_H-M   'P 1'
#
loop_
_entity.id
_entity.type
_entity.pdbx_description
1 polymer ?
#
loop_
_entity_poly.entity_id
_entity_poly.type
_entity_poly.pdbx_seq_one_letter_code
_entity_poly.pdbx_strand_id
1 'polypeptide(L)'
;KDRRTLAILAPTNKAASVLRQRGVPATTIHRILYTPVYDPEYERIADWLAGTGERPEVKDMPEEALDRAKRFYDQNASIPGALAAAGLRGSDFITGWKRREDPLDIGLVDESSMLDDRQFEDLKEIFPTLLLFGDPAQLAPVNQSGAMVFDALKGEQTVELSRVHRQDADNPILDLAHALADDSLDFDEFETMVQDAARRDDRVVFGQRVEVDLMARSPVLV
;
A
#
# COMPACT_ATOMS: atom_id res chain seq x y z
N LYS A 1 33.05 8.45 -2.68
CA LYS A 1 31.68 8.88 -3.05
C LYS A 1 30.72 8.20 -2.09
N ASP A 2 30.21 8.93 -1.13
CA ASP A 2 29.18 8.43 -0.24
C ASP A 2 27.93 8.09 -1.07
N ARG A 3 27.58 6.81 -1.09
CA ARG A 3 26.32 6.37 -1.71
C ARG A 3 25.21 6.55 -0.69
N ARG A 4 24.38 7.56 -0.90
CA ARG A 4 23.16 7.72 -0.12
C ARG A 4 22.14 6.64 -0.51
N THR A 5 21.47 6.08 0.47
CA THR A 5 20.38 5.14 0.28
C THR A 5 19.08 5.90 -0.04
N LEU A 6 18.35 5.45 -1.05
CA LEU A 6 17.02 5.96 -1.39
C LEU A 6 16.02 4.82 -1.27
N ALA A 7 15.01 5.01 -0.44
CA ALA A 7 13.87 4.10 -0.33
C ALA A 7 12.61 4.76 -0.89
N ILE A 8 11.92 4.07 -1.80
CA ILE A 8 10.64 4.50 -2.36
C ILE A 8 9.54 3.65 -1.75
N LEU A 9 8.60 4.30 -1.09
CA LEU A 9 7.65 3.70 -0.17
C LEU A 9 6.21 4.00 -0.58
N ALA A 10 5.32 3.08 -0.28
CA ALA A 10 3.89 3.29 -0.39
C ALA A 10 3.16 2.63 0.80
N PRO A 11 1.99 3.14 1.23
CA PRO A 11 1.26 2.58 2.39
C PRO A 11 0.70 1.19 2.12
N THR A 12 0.38 0.86 0.87
CA THR A 12 -0.24 -0.42 0.50
C THR A 12 0.58 -1.22 -0.51
N ASN A 13 0.37 -2.55 -0.53
CA ASN A 13 0.97 -3.42 -1.53
C ASN A 13 0.49 -3.07 -2.96
N LYS A 14 -0.76 -2.63 -3.12
CA LYS A 14 -1.31 -2.20 -4.41
C LYS A 14 -0.58 -0.97 -4.94
N ALA A 15 -0.44 0.08 -4.13
CA ALA A 15 0.28 1.30 -4.51
C ALA A 15 1.74 0.99 -4.85
N ALA A 16 2.46 0.23 -4.01
CA ALA A 16 3.81 -0.22 -4.30
C ALA A 16 3.91 -1.04 -5.61
N SER A 17 2.91 -1.87 -5.91
CA SER A 17 2.86 -2.66 -7.14
C SER A 17 2.69 -1.78 -8.39
N VAL A 18 1.85 -0.75 -8.33
CA VAL A 18 1.67 0.21 -9.44
C VAL A 18 2.98 0.92 -9.76
N LEU A 19 3.72 1.35 -8.75
CA LEU A 19 5.05 1.95 -8.94
C LEU A 19 6.03 0.98 -9.58
N ARG A 20 6.09 -0.28 -9.10
CA ARG A 20 6.96 -1.32 -9.69
C ARG A 20 6.64 -1.63 -11.14
N GLN A 21 5.36 -1.66 -11.51
CA GLN A 21 4.95 -1.85 -12.92
C GLN A 21 5.44 -0.71 -13.84
N ARG A 22 5.69 0.47 -13.27
CA ARG A 22 6.28 1.62 -13.98
C ARG A 22 7.80 1.67 -13.90
N GLY A 23 8.45 0.61 -13.41
CA GLY A 23 9.91 0.51 -13.30
C GLY A 23 10.50 1.18 -12.05
N VAL A 24 9.67 1.62 -11.10
CA VAL A 24 10.13 2.24 -9.85
C VAL A 24 10.27 1.16 -8.78
N PRO A 25 11.45 0.99 -8.13
CA PRO A 25 11.68 -0.07 -7.14
C PRO A 25 11.05 0.27 -5.78
N ALA A 26 9.72 0.31 -5.74
CA ALA A 26 8.97 0.66 -4.54
C ALA A 26 8.68 -0.55 -3.66
N THR A 27 8.64 -0.33 -2.36
CA THR A 27 8.20 -1.29 -1.34
C THR A 27 7.15 -0.67 -0.42
N THR A 28 6.57 -1.47 0.49
CA THR A 28 5.63 -0.91 1.47
C THR A 28 6.37 -0.31 2.66
N ILE A 29 5.77 0.70 3.28
CA ILE A 29 6.25 1.32 4.52
C ILE A 29 6.48 0.24 5.58
N HIS A 30 5.52 -0.67 5.75
CA HIS A 30 5.63 -1.75 6.73
C HIS A 30 6.90 -2.61 6.53
N ARG A 31 7.25 -2.93 5.28
CA ARG A 31 8.46 -3.72 4.97
C ARG A 31 9.77 -3.02 5.29
N ILE A 32 9.79 -1.68 5.21
CA ILE A 32 10.98 -0.90 5.57
C ILE A 32 11.08 -0.76 7.08
N LEU A 33 9.97 -0.45 7.75
CA LEU A 33 9.96 -0.18 9.18
C LEU A 33 10.09 -1.42 10.05
N TYR A 34 9.53 -2.56 9.59
CA TYR A 34 9.41 -3.75 10.43
C TYR A 34 9.98 -5.00 9.79
N THR A 35 10.68 -5.78 10.59
CA THR A 35 11.16 -7.11 10.25
C THR A 35 10.32 -8.14 11.02
N PRO A 36 9.81 -9.21 10.38
CA PRO A 36 9.08 -10.23 11.09
C PRO A 36 10.00 -10.98 12.07
N VAL A 37 9.48 -11.25 13.25
CA VAL A 37 10.07 -12.15 14.23
C VAL A 37 9.37 -13.49 14.06
N TYR A 38 10.12 -14.50 13.73
CA TYR A 38 9.58 -15.84 13.51
C TYR A 38 9.64 -16.69 14.78
N ASP A 39 8.71 -17.64 14.88
CA ASP A 39 8.78 -18.72 15.85
C ASP A 39 10.07 -19.52 15.65
N PRO A 40 10.74 -19.99 16.73
CA PRO A 40 11.90 -20.88 16.63
C PRO A 40 11.66 -22.16 15.79
N GLU A 41 10.42 -22.58 15.64
CA GLU A 41 10.05 -23.70 14.77
C GLU A 41 10.30 -23.39 13.29
N TYR A 42 10.02 -22.15 12.86
CA TYR A 42 10.33 -21.72 11.50
C TYR A 42 11.84 -21.80 11.22
N GLU A 43 12.67 -21.33 12.14
CA GLU A 43 14.12 -21.38 12.00
C GLU A 43 14.62 -22.82 11.90
N ARG A 44 14.10 -23.72 12.75
CA ARG A 44 14.45 -25.16 12.69
C ARG A 44 14.07 -25.81 11.36
N ILE A 45 12.89 -25.48 10.81
CA ILE A 45 12.48 -25.96 9.49
C ILE A 45 13.39 -25.38 8.40
N ALA A 46 13.71 -24.10 8.47
CA ALA A 46 14.56 -23.42 7.49
C ALA A 46 15.98 -24.01 7.48
N ASP A 47 16.58 -24.22 8.64
CA ASP A 47 17.92 -24.83 8.80
C ASP A 47 17.94 -26.25 8.26
N TRP A 48 16.93 -27.07 8.59
CA TRP A 48 16.81 -28.42 8.06
C TRP A 48 16.67 -28.42 6.51
N LEU A 49 15.82 -27.55 5.95
CA LEU A 49 15.69 -27.43 4.50
C LEU A 49 17.03 -27.06 3.85
N ALA A 50 17.77 -26.14 4.44
CA ALA A 50 19.10 -25.72 3.98
C ALA A 50 20.21 -26.77 4.21
N GLY A 51 19.92 -27.84 4.94
CA GLY A 51 20.89 -28.90 5.25
C GLY A 51 21.85 -28.57 6.40
N THR A 52 21.57 -27.56 7.19
CA THR A 52 22.35 -27.12 8.36
C THR A 52 21.78 -27.59 9.69
N GLY A 53 20.56 -28.12 9.69
CA GLY A 53 19.85 -28.60 10.88
C GLY A 53 19.29 -30.01 10.74
N GLU A 54 18.84 -30.56 11.87
CA GLU A 54 18.17 -31.86 11.92
C GLU A 54 16.70 -31.73 11.48
N ARG A 55 16.10 -32.84 11.02
CA ARG A 55 14.68 -32.87 10.64
C ARG A 55 13.81 -32.51 11.86
N PRO A 56 12.99 -31.43 11.76
CA PRO A 56 12.15 -31.04 12.88
C PRO A 56 10.94 -31.94 13.02
N GLU A 57 10.52 -32.17 14.27
CA GLU A 57 9.20 -32.68 14.59
C GLU A 57 8.24 -31.49 14.67
N VAL A 58 7.34 -31.34 13.71
CA VAL A 58 6.34 -30.27 13.69
C VAL A 58 5.01 -30.85 14.17
N LYS A 59 4.48 -30.26 15.25
CA LYS A 59 3.21 -30.68 15.83
C LYS A 59 2.08 -30.57 14.81
N ASP A 60 1.24 -31.58 14.75
CA ASP A 60 0.08 -31.66 13.86
C ASP A 60 0.39 -31.68 12.35
N MET A 61 1.63 -31.93 11.95
CA MET A 61 2.04 -32.01 10.56
C MET A 61 2.35 -33.45 10.15
N PRO A 62 1.77 -33.94 9.03
CA PRO A 62 2.14 -35.25 8.49
C PRO A 62 3.61 -35.25 8.03
N GLU A 63 4.34 -36.32 8.28
CA GLU A 63 5.72 -36.49 7.80
C GLU A 63 5.88 -36.27 6.30
N GLU A 64 4.88 -36.69 5.53
CA GLU A 64 4.80 -36.49 4.07
C GLU A 64 4.78 -35.01 3.65
N ALA A 65 4.30 -34.11 4.50
CA ALA A 65 4.30 -32.68 4.24
C ALA A 65 5.73 -32.11 4.29
N LEU A 66 6.51 -32.52 5.27
CA LEU A 66 7.93 -32.17 5.36
C LEU A 66 8.72 -32.73 4.16
N ASP A 67 8.43 -33.96 3.73
CA ASP A 67 9.07 -34.54 2.56
C ASP A 67 8.73 -33.79 1.25
N ARG A 68 7.50 -33.27 1.14
CA ARG A 68 7.14 -32.38 0.01
C ARG A 68 7.90 -31.05 0.08
N ALA A 69 8.02 -30.46 1.26
CA ALA A 69 8.79 -29.24 1.47
C ALA A 69 10.26 -29.44 1.06
N LYS A 70 10.88 -30.53 1.51
CA LYS A 70 12.29 -30.81 1.20
C LYS A 70 12.51 -30.99 -0.30
N ARG A 71 11.68 -31.79 -0.98
CA ARG A 71 11.75 -31.96 -2.43
C ARG A 71 11.61 -30.65 -3.19
N PHE A 72 10.67 -29.78 -2.76
CA PHE A 72 10.51 -28.47 -3.38
C PHE A 72 11.74 -27.58 -3.17
N TYR A 73 12.29 -27.57 -1.95
CA TYR A 73 13.48 -26.79 -1.62
C TYR A 73 14.70 -27.23 -2.44
N ASP A 74 14.92 -28.54 -2.56
CA ASP A 74 16.06 -29.10 -3.32
C ASP A 74 16.02 -28.72 -4.81
N GLN A 75 14.81 -28.44 -5.35
CA GLN A 75 14.62 -27.99 -6.74
C GLN A 75 14.70 -26.47 -6.92
N ASN A 76 14.23 -25.68 -5.95
CA ASN A 76 13.96 -24.27 -6.12
C ASN A 76 14.74 -23.36 -5.15
N ALA A 77 15.40 -23.91 -4.13
CA ALA A 77 16.12 -23.19 -3.08
C ALA A 77 15.30 -22.05 -2.41
N SER A 78 13.99 -22.27 -2.26
CA SER A 78 13.06 -21.28 -1.73
C SER A 78 12.36 -21.80 -0.48
N ILE A 79 12.70 -21.26 0.71
CA ILE A 79 12.04 -21.62 1.98
C ILE A 79 10.54 -21.29 1.95
N PRO A 80 10.09 -20.10 1.53
CA PRO A 80 8.65 -19.80 1.45
C PRO A 80 7.90 -20.74 0.50
N GLY A 81 8.51 -21.11 -0.62
CA GLY A 81 7.93 -22.06 -1.57
C GLY A 81 7.85 -23.47 -1.02
N ALA A 82 8.87 -23.91 -0.30
CA ALA A 82 8.90 -25.22 0.36
C ALA A 82 7.81 -25.32 1.45
N LEU A 83 7.64 -24.29 2.26
CA LEU A 83 6.56 -24.21 3.25
C LEU A 83 5.19 -24.29 2.60
N ALA A 84 4.98 -23.55 1.50
CA ALA A 84 3.74 -23.58 0.73
C ALA A 84 3.45 -24.98 0.15
N ALA A 85 4.48 -25.70 -0.32
CA ALA A 85 4.35 -27.08 -0.80
C ALA A 85 3.97 -28.07 0.32
N ALA A 86 4.31 -27.77 1.57
CA ALA A 86 3.86 -28.49 2.75
C ALA A 86 2.46 -28.11 3.25
N GLY A 87 1.83 -27.07 2.64
CA GLY A 87 0.55 -26.52 3.08
C GLY A 87 0.67 -25.48 4.20
N LEU A 88 1.89 -25.00 4.48
CA LEU A 88 2.18 -23.98 5.48
C LEU A 88 2.37 -22.61 4.84
N ARG A 89 2.09 -21.57 5.59
CA ARG A 89 2.42 -20.20 5.19
C ARG A 89 3.49 -19.65 6.13
N GLY A 90 4.52 -19.01 5.58
CA GLY A 90 5.55 -18.38 6.40
C GLY A 90 4.95 -17.34 7.38
N SER A 91 3.81 -16.75 7.05
CA SER A 91 3.07 -15.85 7.94
C SER A 91 2.55 -16.50 9.22
N ASP A 92 2.30 -17.81 9.20
CA ASP A 92 1.74 -18.56 10.33
C ASP A 92 2.76 -18.70 11.48
N PHE A 93 4.04 -18.50 11.16
CA PHE A 93 5.15 -18.54 12.11
C PHE A 93 5.61 -17.16 12.59
N ILE A 94 4.93 -16.07 12.17
CA ILE A 94 5.27 -14.72 12.64
C ILE A 94 4.66 -14.52 14.02
N THR A 95 5.53 -14.41 15.04
CA THR A 95 5.14 -14.16 16.43
C THR A 95 5.12 -12.69 16.80
N GLY A 96 5.75 -11.84 15.97
CA GLY A 96 5.82 -10.41 16.19
C GLY A 96 6.57 -9.67 15.10
N TRP A 97 6.75 -8.39 15.32
CA TRP A 97 7.46 -7.51 14.40
C TRP A 97 8.49 -6.70 15.18
N LYS A 98 9.74 -6.71 14.73
CA LYS A 98 10.80 -5.85 15.25
C LYS A 98 10.93 -4.62 14.36
N ARG A 99 10.91 -3.43 14.97
CA ARG A 99 11.16 -2.19 14.26
C ARG A 99 12.63 -2.12 13.82
N ARG A 100 12.88 -1.56 12.64
CA ARG A 100 14.21 -1.24 12.16
C ARG A 100 14.83 -0.16 13.07
N GLU A 101 16.07 -0.33 13.39
CA GLU A 101 16.85 0.63 14.18
C GLU A 101 17.92 1.33 13.32
N ASP A 102 18.35 0.66 12.22
CA ASP A 102 19.38 1.22 11.34
C ASP A 102 18.82 2.38 10.50
N PRO A 103 19.43 3.57 10.57
CA PRO A 103 18.97 4.70 9.78
C PRO A 103 19.22 4.49 8.28
N LEU A 104 18.38 5.12 7.47
CA LEU A 104 18.51 5.24 6.01
C LEU A 104 18.63 6.73 5.67
N ASP A 105 19.04 7.08 4.44
CA ASP A 105 19.32 8.50 4.13
C ASP A 105 18.08 9.25 3.66
N ILE A 106 17.40 8.74 2.63
CA ILE A 106 16.28 9.41 1.97
C ILE A 106 15.09 8.47 1.84
N GLY A 107 13.94 8.88 2.36
CA GLY A 107 12.65 8.24 2.16
C GLY A 107 11.77 9.07 1.22
N LEU A 108 11.16 8.43 0.22
CA LEU A 108 10.13 9.01 -0.62
C LEU A 108 8.86 8.20 -0.43
N VAL A 109 7.80 8.82 0.06
CA VAL A 109 6.51 8.17 0.33
C VAL A 109 5.48 8.66 -0.66
N ASP A 110 4.95 7.75 -1.48
CA ASP A 110 3.80 7.99 -2.36
C ASP A 110 2.49 7.65 -1.64
N GLU A 111 1.38 8.28 -2.03
CA GLU A 111 0.06 8.14 -1.38
C GLU A 111 0.10 8.43 0.14
N SER A 112 0.83 9.47 0.54
CA SER A 112 1.06 9.81 1.95
C SER A 112 -0.17 10.32 2.70
N SER A 113 -1.28 10.63 2.00
CA SER A 113 -2.59 10.89 2.60
C SER A 113 -3.12 9.74 3.47
N MET A 114 -2.69 8.52 3.18
CA MET A 114 -3.06 7.31 3.93
C MET A 114 -2.12 6.99 5.10
N LEU A 115 -1.10 7.82 5.34
CA LEU A 115 -0.09 7.61 6.36
C LEU A 115 -0.65 7.98 7.73
N ASP A 116 -0.60 7.08 8.70
CA ASP A 116 -0.96 7.37 10.08
C ASP A 116 0.18 8.05 10.86
N ASP A 117 -0.16 8.72 11.97
CA ASP A 117 0.80 9.49 12.77
C ASP A 117 1.94 8.62 13.30
N ARG A 118 1.64 7.38 13.70
CA ARG A 118 2.64 6.46 14.23
C ARG A 118 3.63 6.04 13.15
N GLN A 119 3.14 5.70 11.97
CA GLN A 119 3.99 5.38 10.83
C GLN A 119 4.84 6.58 10.42
N PHE A 120 4.27 7.78 10.48
CA PHE A 120 4.99 9.01 10.17
C PHE A 120 6.12 9.27 11.17
N GLU A 121 5.87 9.13 12.48
CA GLU A 121 6.91 9.25 13.49
C GLU A 121 8.00 8.18 13.33
N ASP A 122 7.62 6.92 13.10
CA ASP A 122 8.58 5.84 12.84
C ASP A 122 9.44 6.12 11.60
N LEU A 123 8.86 6.71 10.54
CA LEU A 123 9.60 7.09 9.33
C LEU A 123 10.58 8.24 9.59
N LYS A 124 10.21 9.24 10.38
CA LYS A 124 11.10 10.37 10.74
C LYS A 124 12.32 9.92 11.55
N GLU A 125 12.16 8.88 12.37
CA GLU A 125 13.29 8.32 13.13
C GLU A 125 14.28 7.58 12.22
N ILE A 126 13.81 6.96 11.13
CA ILE A 126 14.64 6.17 10.20
C ILE A 126 15.25 7.03 9.09
N PHE A 127 14.51 8.04 8.62
CA PHE A 127 14.91 8.86 7.48
C PHE A 127 15.16 10.31 7.89
N PRO A 128 16.41 10.78 7.91
CA PRO A 128 16.72 12.20 8.13
C PRO A 128 16.18 13.12 7.02
N THR A 129 15.94 12.57 5.82
CA THR A 129 15.27 13.28 4.73
C THR A 129 14.07 12.48 4.27
N LEU A 130 12.88 13.06 4.42
CA LEU A 130 11.61 12.43 4.06
C LEU A 130 10.84 13.34 3.09
N LEU A 131 10.47 12.79 1.93
CA LEU A 131 9.66 13.45 0.91
C LEU A 131 8.30 12.76 0.84
N LEU A 132 7.22 13.50 1.05
CA LEU A 132 5.85 13.00 1.03
C LEU A 132 5.15 13.46 -0.25
N PHE A 133 4.56 12.53 -0.97
CA PHE A 133 3.70 12.78 -2.12
C PHE A 133 2.29 12.29 -1.76
N GLY A 134 1.31 13.16 -1.85
CA GLY A 134 -0.06 12.85 -1.48
C GLY A 134 -1.02 13.92 -1.97
N ASP A 135 -2.29 13.62 -1.87
CA ASP A 135 -3.37 14.50 -2.26
C ASP A 135 -4.19 14.88 -1.01
N PRO A 136 -4.22 16.16 -0.61
CA PRO A 136 -4.99 16.61 0.56
C PRO A 136 -6.51 16.48 0.39
N ALA A 137 -7.00 16.32 -0.84
CA ALA A 137 -8.42 16.10 -1.12
C ALA A 137 -8.85 14.63 -0.98
N GLN A 138 -7.90 13.70 -0.74
CA GLN A 138 -8.22 12.29 -0.49
C GLN A 138 -8.60 12.06 0.98
N LEU A 139 -9.16 10.87 1.26
CA LEU A 139 -9.56 10.50 2.61
C LEU A 139 -8.35 10.35 3.53
N ALA A 140 -8.46 10.91 4.73
CA ALA A 140 -7.52 10.69 5.81
C ALA A 140 -7.53 9.23 6.28
N PRO A 141 -6.48 8.75 6.98
CA PRO A 141 -6.42 7.40 7.52
C PRO A 141 -7.60 7.10 8.44
N VAL A 142 -8.13 5.88 8.32
CA VAL A 142 -9.17 5.37 9.23
C VAL A 142 -8.56 5.22 10.63
N ASN A 143 -9.17 5.75 11.68
CA ASN A 143 -8.73 5.76 13.08
C ASN A 143 -7.88 6.96 13.52
N GLN A 144 -7.89 8.06 12.79
CA GLN A 144 -7.26 9.30 13.23
C GLN A 144 -8.27 10.44 13.40
N SER A 145 -7.82 11.50 14.05
CA SER A 145 -8.60 12.73 14.32
C SER A 145 -8.97 13.55 13.07
N GLY A 146 -8.83 12.96 11.86
CA GLY A 146 -9.14 13.62 10.59
C GLY A 146 -8.04 14.50 10.01
N ALA A 147 -6.92 14.72 10.74
CA ALA A 147 -5.77 15.44 10.24
C ALA A 147 -4.85 14.52 9.44
N MET A 148 -4.34 15.00 8.31
CA MET A 148 -3.31 14.31 7.53
C MET A 148 -1.91 14.72 8.00
N VAL A 149 -0.91 13.85 7.81
CA VAL A 149 0.47 14.11 8.24
C VAL A 149 1.08 15.38 7.65
N PHE A 150 0.66 15.79 6.45
CA PHE A 150 1.14 17.03 5.84
C PHE A 150 0.39 18.29 6.31
N ASP A 151 -0.70 18.18 7.08
CA ASP A 151 -1.34 19.35 7.70
C ASP A 151 -0.40 20.04 8.70
N ALA A 152 0.53 19.27 9.27
CA ALA A 152 1.60 19.79 10.12
C ALA A 152 2.76 20.44 9.34
N LEU A 153 2.86 20.17 8.02
CA LEU A 153 3.90 20.71 7.15
C LEU A 153 3.34 21.95 6.43
N LYS A 154 3.80 23.14 6.80
CA LYS A 154 3.31 24.41 6.24
C LYS A 154 4.45 25.24 5.66
N GLY A 155 4.12 26.05 4.65
CA GLY A 155 5.00 27.08 4.11
C GLY A 155 6.05 26.54 3.14
N GLU A 156 7.33 26.91 3.33
CA GLU A 156 8.43 26.64 2.39
C GLU A 156 8.72 25.14 2.16
N GLN A 157 8.18 24.25 2.97
CA GLN A 157 8.36 22.81 2.87
C GLN A 157 7.33 22.13 1.97
N THR A 158 6.36 22.88 1.45
CA THR A 158 5.25 22.31 0.65
C THR A 158 5.29 22.85 -0.77
N VAL A 159 5.17 21.94 -1.74
CA VAL A 159 5.04 22.27 -3.17
C VAL A 159 3.75 21.64 -3.68
N GLU A 160 2.89 22.47 -4.28
CA GLU A 160 1.64 22.03 -4.87
C GLU A 160 1.79 21.81 -6.38
N LEU A 161 1.29 20.65 -6.86
CA LEU A 161 1.20 20.33 -8.28
C LEU A 161 -0.24 20.56 -8.75
N SER A 162 -0.46 21.64 -9.49
CA SER A 162 -1.79 22.06 -9.93
C SER A 162 -2.24 21.46 -11.27
N ARG A 163 -1.32 20.86 -12.06
CA ARG A 163 -1.66 20.34 -13.39
C ARG A 163 -2.10 18.89 -13.33
N VAL A 164 -3.34 18.63 -13.74
CA VAL A 164 -3.90 17.28 -13.89
C VAL A 164 -3.44 16.67 -15.22
N HIS A 165 -2.89 15.44 -15.18
CA HIS A 165 -2.38 14.72 -16.36
C HIS A 165 -3.13 13.42 -16.65
N ARG A 166 -3.97 12.94 -15.75
CA ARG A 166 -4.68 11.65 -15.89
C ARG A 166 -5.93 11.73 -16.73
N GLN A 167 -6.52 12.91 -16.80
CA GLN A 167 -7.82 13.14 -17.44
C GLN A 167 -7.74 14.39 -18.31
N ASP A 168 -8.56 14.43 -19.35
CA ASP A 168 -8.69 15.62 -20.18
C ASP A 168 -9.29 16.75 -19.33
N ALA A 169 -8.86 17.99 -19.61
CA ALA A 169 -9.30 19.17 -18.88
C ALA A 169 -10.83 19.38 -18.93
N ASP A 170 -11.49 18.84 -19.96
CA ASP A 170 -12.95 18.94 -20.18
C ASP A 170 -13.72 17.76 -19.57
N ASN A 171 -13.11 16.98 -18.66
CA ASN A 171 -13.80 15.85 -18.06
C ASN A 171 -14.72 16.33 -16.91
N PRO A 172 -16.05 16.24 -17.06
CA PRO A 172 -17.00 16.73 -16.05
C PRO A 172 -16.88 16.02 -14.70
N ILE A 173 -16.27 14.84 -14.65
CA ILE A 173 -16.00 14.10 -13.39
C ILE A 173 -15.01 14.87 -12.52
N LEU A 174 -14.08 15.63 -13.09
CA LEU A 174 -13.15 16.47 -12.32
C LEU A 174 -13.89 17.59 -11.59
N ASP A 175 -14.80 18.28 -12.29
CA ASP A 175 -15.57 19.36 -11.71
C ASP A 175 -16.47 18.84 -10.56
N LEU A 176 -17.10 17.68 -10.77
CA LEU A 176 -17.92 17.03 -9.74
C LEU A 176 -17.06 16.53 -8.55
N ALA A 177 -15.87 16.01 -8.80
CA ALA A 177 -14.97 15.59 -7.73
C ALA A 177 -14.45 16.77 -6.90
N HIS A 178 -14.15 17.91 -7.54
CA HIS A 178 -13.76 19.13 -6.85
C HIS A 178 -14.93 19.71 -6.04
N ALA A 179 -16.15 19.67 -6.60
CA ALA A 179 -17.35 20.12 -5.91
C ALA A 179 -17.65 19.29 -4.64
N LEU A 180 -17.39 17.98 -4.65
CA LEU A 180 -17.51 17.12 -3.47
C LEU A 180 -16.51 17.47 -2.35
N ALA A 181 -15.39 18.09 -2.69
CA ALA A 181 -14.39 18.53 -1.71
C ALA A 181 -14.68 19.93 -1.14
N ASP A 182 -15.71 20.61 -1.63
CA ASP A 182 -16.13 21.95 -1.15
C ASP A 182 -17.15 21.81 -0.01
N ASP A 183 -16.72 22.01 1.22
CA ASP A 183 -17.55 21.94 2.40
C ASP A 183 -18.68 23.01 2.43
N SER A 184 -18.64 24.00 1.56
CA SER A 184 -19.68 25.02 1.44
C SER A 184 -20.85 24.61 0.56
N LEU A 185 -20.69 23.56 -0.24
CA LEU A 185 -21.71 23.07 -1.18
C LEU A 185 -22.70 22.16 -0.44
N ASP A 186 -23.98 22.45 -0.57
CA ASP A 186 -25.01 21.57 -0.02
C ASP A 186 -25.37 20.41 -0.98
N PHE A 187 -26.13 19.44 -0.47
CA PHE A 187 -26.51 18.25 -1.25
C PHE A 187 -27.36 18.60 -2.48
N ASP A 188 -28.29 19.52 -2.35
CA ASP A 188 -29.23 19.89 -3.44
C ASP A 188 -28.48 20.63 -4.56
N GLU A 189 -27.53 21.47 -4.20
CA GLU A 189 -26.63 22.15 -5.15
C GLU A 189 -25.74 21.13 -5.89
N PHE A 190 -25.16 20.18 -5.16
CA PHE A 190 -24.35 19.12 -5.77
C PHE A 190 -25.19 18.23 -6.69
N GLU A 191 -26.39 17.81 -6.27
CA GLU A 191 -27.31 17.04 -7.12
C GLU A 191 -27.64 17.79 -8.42
N THR A 192 -27.88 19.09 -8.32
CA THR A 192 -28.12 19.95 -9.50
C THR A 192 -26.92 19.94 -10.45
N MET A 193 -25.70 20.04 -9.91
CA MET A 193 -24.47 19.96 -10.72
C MET A 193 -24.33 18.62 -11.44
N VAL A 194 -24.63 17.51 -10.75
CA VAL A 194 -24.61 16.17 -11.35
C VAL A 194 -25.64 16.03 -12.45
N GLN A 195 -26.88 16.52 -12.24
CA GLN A 195 -27.92 16.50 -13.26
C GLN A 195 -27.54 17.33 -14.49
N ASP A 196 -26.95 18.49 -14.30
CA ASP A 196 -26.49 19.35 -15.38
C ASP A 196 -25.30 18.75 -16.13
N ALA A 197 -24.39 18.08 -15.44
CA ALA A 197 -23.30 17.33 -16.05
C ALA A 197 -23.84 16.17 -16.92
N ALA A 198 -24.81 15.40 -16.40
CA ALA A 198 -25.44 14.30 -17.11
C ALA A 198 -26.24 14.73 -18.37
N ARG A 199 -26.73 15.98 -18.41
CA ARG A 199 -27.38 16.54 -19.62
C ARG A 199 -26.39 16.93 -20.70
N ARG A 200 -25.15 17.27 -20.33
CA ARG A 200 -24.13 17.79 -21.27
C ARG A 200 -23.14 16.70 -21.72
N ASP A 201 -22.98 15.64 -20.97
CA ASP A 201 -21.95 14.65 -21.20
C ASP A 201 -22.45 13.25 -20.84
N ASP A 202 -22.40 12.33 -21.79
CA ASP A 202 -22.86 10.94 -21.66
C ASP A 202 -21.95 10.08 -20.77
N ARG A 203 -20.79 10.59 -20.37
CA ARG A 203 -19.93 9.98 -19.36
C ARG A 203 -20.49 10.09 -17.94
N VAL A 204 -21.43 11.01 -17.70
CA VAL A 204 -22.13 11.18 -16.43
C VAL A 204 -23.56 10.66 -16.57
N VAL A 205 -23.94 9.73 -15.70
CA VAL A 205 -25.32 9.19 -15.66
C VAL A 205 -25.93 9.51 -14.29
N PHE A 206 -27.05 10.19 -14.30
CA PHE A 206 -27.84 10.47 -13.10
C PHE A 206 -29.17 9.71 -13.16
N GLY A 207 -29.50 8.99 -12.11
CA GLY A 207 -30.77 8.23 -12.03
C GLY A 207 -30.95 7.54 -10.71
N GLN A 208 -32.19 7.14 -10.43
CA GLN A 208 -32.55 6.40 -9.20
C GLN A 208 -32.08 4.94 -9.21
N ARG A 209 -31.67 4.43 -10.36
CA ARG A 209 -31.24 3.04 -10.52
C ARG A 209 -30.12 2.99 -11.56
N VAL A 210 -28.95 2.53 -11.15
CA VAL A 210 -27.82 2.26 -12.06
C VAL A 210 -28.03 0.89 -12.67
N GLU A 211 -28.05 0.78 -14.00
CA GLU A 211 -28.17 -0.50 -14.70
C GLU A 211 -26.86 -1.28 -14.60
N VAL A 212 -26.96 -2.55 -14.21
CA VAL A 212 -25.80 -3.43 -14.00
C VAL A 212 -24.94 -3.57 -15.27
N ASP A 213 -25.55 -3.49 -16.46
CA ASP A 213 -24.84 -3.57 -17.73
C ASP A 213 -23.90 -2.39 -17.99
N LEU A 214 -24.19 -1.20 -17.46
CA LEU A 214 -23.28 -0.05 -17.51
C LEU A 214 -22.05 -0.26 -16.63
N MET A 215 -22.25 -0.90 -15.48
CA MET A 215 -21.15 -1.24 -14.56
C MET A 215 -20.22 -2.31 -15.12
N ALA A 216 -20.69 -3.21 -15.99
CA ALA A 216 -19.90 -4.26 -16.60
C ALA A 216 -18.96 -3.76 -17.72
N ARG A 217 -19.23 -2.59 -18.31
CA ARG A 217 -18.50 -2.06 -19.48
C ARG A 217 -17.41 -1.07 -19.15
N SER A 218 -17.41 -0.51 -17.96
CA SER A 218 -16.40 0.46 -17.52
C SER A 218 -16.15 0.32 -16.03
N PRO A 219 -14.92 0.57 -15.53
CA PRO A 219 -14.68 0.67 -14.10
C PRO A 219 -15.46 1.88 -13.57
N VAL A 220 -16.57 1.60 -12.92
CA VAL A 220 -17.42 2.61 -12.27
C VAL A 220 -16.98 2.72 -10.83
N LEU A 221 -16.65 3.93 -10.40
CA LEU A 221 -16.55 4.26 -8.99
C LEU A 221 -17.99 4.49 -8.48
N VAL A 222 -18.46 3.64 -7.59
CA VAL A 222 -19.72 3.80 -6.87
C VAL A 222 -19.41 4.36 -5.50
#